data_9fb73bac8dfdb6c32e165d8006728f36
#
_entry.id   9fb73bac8dfdb6c32e165d8006728f36
#
_cell.length_a   1.000
_cell.length_b   1.000
_cell.length_c   1.000
_cell.angle_alpha   90.00
_cell.angle_beta   90.00
_cell.angle_gamma   90.00
#
_symmetry.space_group_name_H-M   'P 1'
#
loop_
_entity.id
_entity.type
_entity.pdbx_description
1 polymer ?
#
loop_
_entity_poly.entity_id
_entity_poly.type
_entity_poly.pdbx_seq_one_letter_code
_entity_poly.pdbx_strand_id
1 'polypeptide(L)'
;FDESKMTDPSLIIYHPVRILPNGMTVVTNGDQTDTICQHADFRKGLMTREYEPDEPNWTPRISAILNADGSFEMSILKHKNGRCLREFFCYEGCDENQGYFISTYQGDGNRLPSFAGEPLEVTVPKPEEVWAALNGDNKVSLYTNVNGEVRLFNKNLGD
;
A
#
# COMPACT_ATOMS: atom_id res chain seq x y z
N PHE A 1 0.68 19.81 9.96
CA PHE A 1 0.28 18.65 10.78
C PHE A 1 -0.24 19.16 12.12
N ASP A 2 -1.42 18.78 12.51
CA ASP A 2 -2.07 19.21 13.78
C ASP A 2 -2.01 18.02 14.77
N GLU A 3 -1.05 18.05 15.67
CA GLU A 3 -0.83 16.99 16.66
C GLU A 3 -2.02 16.78 17.60
N SER A 4 -2.89 17.78 17.78
CA SER A 4 -4.06 17.68 18.64
C SER A 4 -5.14 16.73 18.10
N LYS A 5 -5.09 16.41 16.81
CA LYS A 5 -6.00 15.47 16.11
C LYS A 5 -5.45 14.05 16.03
N MET A 6 -4.26 13.80 16.53
CA MET A 6 -3.62 12.50 16.49
C MET A 6 -4.13 11.64 17.64
N THR A 7 -5.05 10.74 17.35
CA THR A 7 -5.60 9.77 18.33
C THR A 7 -4.71 8.54 18.47
N ASP A 8 -4.08 8.09 17.39
CA ASP A 8 -3.17 6.95 17.36
C ASP A 8 -1.98 7.26 16.42
N PRO A 9 -0.77 7.47 16.96
CA PRO A 9 0.42 7.74 16.16
C PRO A 9 0.75 6.63 15.16
N SER A 10 0.44 5.37 15.45
CA SER A 10 0.77 4.22 14.60
C SER A 10 0.00 4.22 13.26
N LEU A 11 -1.12 4.92 13.19
CA LEU A 11 -1.88 5.11 11.95
C LEU A 11 -1.25 6.14 11.01
N ILE A 12 -0.30 6.95 11.52
CA ILE A 12 0.30 8.07 10.78
C ILE A 12 1.82 7.89 10.64
N ILE A 13 2.47 7.38 11.68
CA ILE A 13 3.94 7.24 11.75
C ILE A 13 4.31 5.77 11.58
N TYR A 14 4.61 5.36 10.36
CA TYR A 14 5.04 4.01 10.02
C TYR A 14 6.04 4.04 8.85
N HIS A 15 6.71 2.92 8.62
CA HIS A 15 7.59 2.76 7.47
C HIS A 15 6.80 2.15 6.31
N PRO A 16 6.43 2.92 5.28
CA PRO A 16 5.64 2.38 4.16
C PRO A 16 6.41 1.39 3.30
N VAL A 17 7.75 1.44 3.35
CA VAL A 17 8.64 0.55 2.59
C VAL A 17 9.73 0.01 3.51
N ARG A 18 9.96 -1.29 3.46
CA ARG A 18 11.07 -1.99 4.12
C ARG A 18 11.75 -2.95 3.15
N ILE A 19 13.06 -2.88 3.09
CA ILE A 19 13.88 -3.88 2.40
C ILE A 19 14.41 -4.85 3.45
N LEU A 20 14.09 -6.13 3.29
CA LEU A 20 14.48 -7.19 4.20
C LEU A 20 15.91 -7.67 3.89
N PRO A 21 16.62 -8.30 4.86
CA PRO A 21 17.99 -8.79 4.66
C PRO A 21 18.15 -9.79 3.50
N ASN A 22 17.09 -10.49 3.13
CA ASN A 22 17.06 -11.43 2.00
C ASN A 22 16.77 -10.76 0.65
N GLY A 23 16.74 -9.41 0.59
CA GLY A 23 16.49 -8.64 -0.63
C GLY A 23 15.01 -8.46 -0.99
N MET A 24 14.08 -9.06 -0.26
CA MET A 24 12.64 -8.81 -0.47
C MET A 24 12.27 -7.39 -0.05
N THR A 25 11.31 -6.80 -0.76
CA THR A 25 10.79 -5.47 -0.44
C THR A 25 9.32 -5.57 -0.02
N VAL A 26 9.01 -5.05 1.16
CA VAL A 26 7.64 -4.93 1.69
C VAL A 26 7.17 -3.51 1.53
N VAL A 27 5.96 -3.34 0.98
CA VAL A 27 5.31 -2.03 0.79
C VAL A 27 3.90 -2.09 1.36
N THR A 28 3.52 -1.10 2.17
CA THR A 28 2.18 -1.04 2.77
C THR A 28 1.69 0.39 2.95
N ASN A 29 0.41 0.54 3.26
CA ASN A 29 -0.20 1.83 3.62
C ASN A 29 -0.38 2.02 5.14
N GLY A 30 0.32 1.26 5.99
CA GLY A 30 0.16 1.37 7.44
C GLY A 30 1.23 0.62 8.23
N ASP A 31 1.06 0.56 9.55
CA ASP A 31 1.97 -0.07 10.51
C ASP A 31 2.09 -1.60 10.38
N GLN A 32 1.26 -2.24 9.55
CA GLN A 32 1.38 -3.66 9.25
C GLN A 32 2.72 -4.02 8.58
N THR A 33 3.47 -3.04 8.06
CA THR A 33 4.84 -3.24 7.58
C THR A 33 5.70 -3.90 8.66
N ASP A 34 5.69 -3.33 9.86
CA ASP A 34 6.49 -3.85 10.97
C ASP A 34 5.99 -5.23 11.43
N THR A 35 4.68 -5.46 11.40
CA THR A 35 4.10 -6.78 11.69
C THR A 35 4.58 -7.84 10.71
N ILE A 36 4.58 -7.55 9.41
CA ILE A 36 5.08 -8.47 8.37
C ILE A 36 6.56 -8.78 8.61
N CYS A 37 7.37 -7.74 8.87
CA CYS A 37 8.81 -7.90 9.13
C CYS A 37 9.09 -8.73 10.38
N GLN A 38 8.34 -8.54 11.46
CA GLN A 38 8.48 -9.32 12.72
C GLN A 38 8.15 -10.80 12.53
N HIS A 39 7.14 -11.12 11.73
CA HIS A 39 6.77 -12.50 11.44
C HIS A 39 7.70 -13.18 10.42
N ALA A 40 8.51 -12.43 9.70
CA ALA A 40 9.32 -12.90 8.57
C ALA A 40 8.53 -13.72 7.53
N ASP A 41 7.21 -13.50 7.47
CA ASP A 41 6.26 -14.20 6.60
C ASP A 41 5.09 -13.25 6.32
N PHE A 42 4.91 -12.92 5.05
CA PHE A 42 3.94 -11.94 4.58
C PHE A 42 2.51 -12.31 5.01
N ARG A 43 2.10 -13.54 4.72
CA ARG A 43 0.74 -13.98 5.01
C ARG A 43 0.50 -14.16 6.49
N LYS A 44 1.44 -14.78 7.24
CA LYS A 44 1.31 -14.95 8.69
C LYS A 44 1.19 -13.61 9.39
N GLY A 45 2.01 -12.63 9.02
CA GLY A 45 1.92 -11.28 9.56
C GLY A 45 0.53 -10.68 9.33
N LEU A 46 0.03 -10.73 8.09
CA LEU A 46 -1.26 -10.15 7.73
C LEU A 46 -2.47 -10.90 8.31
N MET A 47 -2.35 -12.20 8.56
CA MET A 47 -3.40 -12.97 9.24
C MET A 47 -3.64 -12.52 10.69
N THR A 48 -2.68 -11.83 11.33
CA THR A 48 -2.82 -11.24 12.66
C THR A 48 -3.40 -9.82 12.65
N ARG A 49 -3.60 -9.24 11.47
CA ARG A 49 -4.08 -7.86 11.30
C ARG A 49 -5.48 -7.82 10.71
N GLU A 50 -6.12 -6.68 10.89
CA GLU A 50 -7.40 -6.33 10.30
C GLU A 50 -7.27 -4.97 9.60
N TYR A 51 -8.36 -4.46 9.03
CA TYR A 51 -8.47 -3.08 8.55
C TYR A 51 -8.20 -2.08 9.69
N GLU A 52 -8.04 -0.80 9.41
CA GLU A 52 -7.79 0.21 10.45
C GLU A 52 -9.02 0.47 11.30
N PRO A 53 -8.86 0.71 12.61
CA PRO A 53 -9.97 0.93 13.54
C PRO A 53 -10.44 2.39 13.52
N ASP A 54 -10.63 2.96 12.32
CA ASP A 54 -10.98 4.35 12.06
C ASP A 54 -12.44 4.51 11.63
N GLU A 55 -13.39 4.06 12.45
CA GLU A 55 -14.82 4.20 12.16
C GLU A 55 -15.17 5.67 11.80
N PRO A 56 -16.02 5.92 10.78
CA PRO A 56 -16.80 4.97 9.99
C PRO A 56 -16.10 4.45 8.72
N ASN A 57 -14.85 4.83 8.46
CA ASN A 57 -14.16 4.52 7.21
C ASN A 57 -13.73 3.05 7.14
N TRP A 58 -13.25 2.50 8.26
CA TRP A 58 -12.67 1.15 8.29
C TRP A 58 -11.63 0.98 7.20
N THR A 59 -10.65 1.92 7.19
CA THR A 59 -9.65 2.05 6.12
C THR A 59 -8.99 0.72 5.81
N PRO A 60 -9.07 0.23 4.57
CA PRO A 60 -8.44 -1.01 4.17
C PRO A 60 -6.91 -0.94 4.31
N ARG A 61 -6.30 -2.02 4.76
CA ARG A 61 -4.85 -2.19 4.72
C ARG A 61 -4.45 -2.87 3.43
N ILE A 62 -3.71 -2.19 2.59
CA ILE A 62 -3.12 -2.74 1.38
C ILE A 62 -1.63 -3.00 1.60
N SER A 63 -1.14 -4.10 1.05
CA SER A 63 0.25 -4.51 1.21
C SER A 63 0.75 -5.22 -0.03
N ALA A 64 2.06 -5.13 -0.28
CA ALA A 64 2.74 -5.93 -1.28
C ALA A 64 4.08 -6.42 -0.73
N ILE A 65 4.52 -7.59 -1.20
CA ILE A 65 5.88 -8.07 -1.04
C ILE A 65 6.44 -8.45 -2.41
N LEU A 66 7.63 -7.94 -2.72
CA LEU A 66 8.37 -8.25 -3.93
C LEU A 66 9.52 -9.16 -3.56
N ASN A 67 9.60 -10.30 -4.22
CA ASN A 67 10.66 -11.28 -4.03
C ASN A 67 11.87 -10.99 -4.95
N ALA A 68 13.03 -11.52 -4.59
CA ALA A 68 14.26 -11.32 -5.36
C ALA A 68 14.23 -12.00 -6.74
N ASP A 69 13.37 -12.98 -6.94
CA ASP A 69 13.16 -13.70 -8.22
C ASP A 69 12.17 -12.99 -9.17
N GLY A 70 11.61 -11.84 -8.75
CA GLY A 70 10.64 -11.07 -9.53
C GLY A 70 9.18 -11.47 -9.29
N SER A 71 8.91 -12.54 -8.56
CA SER A 71 7.56 -12.87 -8.11
C SER A 71 7.11 -11.89 -7.01
N PHE A 72 5.80 -11.73 -6.84
CA PHE A 72 5.27 -10.85 -5.81
C PHE A 72 3.89 -11.27 -5.33
N GLU A 73 3.53 -10.82 -4.14
CA GLU A 73 2.18 -10.95 -3.62
C GLU A 73 1.62 -9.57 -3.27
N MET A 74 0.33 -9.40 -3.52
CA MET A 74 -0.43 -8.23 -3.06
C MET A 74 -1.54 -8.69 -2.13
N SER A 75 -1.98 -7.83 -1.22
CA SER A 75 -3.10 -8.14 -0.34
C SER A 75 -3.92 -6.92 0.01
N ILE A 76 -5.17 -7.16 0.37
CA ILE A 76 -6.06 -6.18 0.98
C ILE A 76 -6.80 -6.81 2.16
N LEU A 77 -6.81 -6.10 3.29
CA LEU A 77 -7.59 -6.41 4.47
C LEU A 77 -8.66 -5.34 4.60
N LYS A 78 -9.93 -5.70 4.48
CA LYS A 78 -11.02 -4.73 4.45
C LYS A 78 -12.23 -5.16 5.28
N HIS A 79 -12.97 -4.19 5.76
CA HIS A 79 -14.22 -4.43 6.46
C HIS A 79 -15.30 -4.97 5.51
N LYS A 80 -15.90 -6.09 5.85
CA LYS A 80 -17.03 -6.66 5.14
C LYS A 80 -18.03 -7.30 6.10
N ASN A 81 -19.23 -6.72 6.21
CA ASN A 81 -20.33 -7.26 7.03
C ASN A 81 -19.90 -7.54 8.49
N GLY A 82 -19.22 -6.58 9.14
CA GLY A 82 -18.78 -6.69 10.53
C GLY A 82 -17.59 -7.63 10.75
N ARG A 83 -16.90 -8.05 9.69
CA ARG A 83 -15.74 -8.96 9.74
C ARG A 83 -14.62 -8.43 8.86
N CYS A 84 -13.40 -8.91 9.11
CA CYS A 84 -12.28 -8.66 8.22
C CYS A 84 -12.26 -9.67 7.08
N LEU A 85 -12.39 -9.19 5.85
CA LEU A 85 -12.07 -9.96 4.65
C LEU A 85 -10.59 -9.75 4.32
N ARG A 86 -9.87 -10.85 4.10
CA ARG A 86 -8.46 -10.88 3.68
C ARG A 86 -8.36 -11.52 2.31
N GLU A 87 -7.84 -10.77 1.35
CA GLU A 87 -7.61 -11.24 -0.01
C GLU A 87 -6.11 -11.19 -0.31
N PHE A 88 -5.59 -12.23 -0.95
CA PHE A 88 -4.19 -12.37 -1.34
C PHE A 88 -4.11 -12.73 -2.82
N PHE A 89 -3.26 -12.01 -3.55
CA PHE A 89 -3.05 -12.15 -4.99
C PHE A 89 -1.57 -12.45 -5.22
N CYS A 90 -1.28 -13.60 -5.84
CA CYS A 90 0.07 -14.09 -6.05
C CYS A 90 0.40 -14.07 -7.52
N TYR A 91 1.55 -13.51 -7.86
CA TYR A 91 2.02 -13.36 -9.23
C TYR A 91 3.41 -13.96 -9.37
N GLU A 92 3.64 -14.73 -10.41
CA GLU A 92 4.97 -15.27 -10.76
C GLU A 92 5.89 -14.20 -11.35
N GLY A 93 5.36 -13.03 -11.66
CA GLY A 93 6.01 -11.88 -12.26
C GLY A 93 5.02 -11.08 -13.11
N CYS A 94 5.54 -10.18 -13.92
CA CYS A 94 4.79 -9.45 -14.93
C CYS A 94 5.63 -9.27 -16.20
N ASP A 95 4.96 -9.04 -17.31
CA ASP A 95 5.60 -8.72 -18.58
C ASP A 95 6.28 -7.35 -18.53
N GLU A 96 7.19 -7.11 -19.46
CA GLU A 96 7.88 -5.81 -19.57
C GLU A 96 6.86 -4.69 -19.77
N ASN A 97 7.02 -3.60 -19.01
CA ASN A 97 6.13 -2.44 -18.97
C ASN A 97 4.69 -2.74 -18.49
N GLN A 98 4.41 -3.94 -17.99
CA GLN A 98 3.16 -4.27 -17.33
C GLN A 98 3.33 -4.26 -15.82
N GLY A 99 2.24 -4.06 -15.11
CA GLY A 99 2.20 -4.08 -13.65
C GLY A 99 0.78 -4.21 -13.13
N TYR A 100 0.66 -4.22 -11.80
CA TYR A 100 -0.61 -4.38 -11.13
C TYR A 100 -0.83 -3.23 -10.15
N PHE A 101 -2.04 -2.72 -10.12
CA PHE A 101 -2.44 -1.60 -9.28
C PHE A 101 -3.48 -2.03 -8.26
N ILE A 102 -3.27 -1.64 -7.02
CA ILE A 102 -4.24 -1.73 -5.92
C ILE A 102 -4.31 -0.39 -5.20
N SER A 103 -5.47 -0.03 -4.73
CA SER A 103 -5.69 1.18 -3.92
C SER A 103 -6.49 0.86 -2.66
N THR A 104 -6.45 1.76 -1.70
CA THR A 104 -7.24 1.66 -0.47
C THR A 104 -8.73 1.76 -0.76
N TYR A 105 -9.08 2.75 -1.59
CA TYR A 105 -10.47 3.04 -1.98
C TYR A 105 -10.61 3.09 -3.49
N GLN A 106 -11.83 2.88 -3.96
CA GLN A 106 -12.19 3.08 -5.36
C GLN A 106 -13.42 4.00 -5.45
N GLY A 107 -13.31 5.04 -6.30
CA GLY A 107 -14.38 6.00 -6.52
C GLY A 107 -14.59 6.97 -5.36
N ASP A 108 -15.65 7.76 -5.49
CA ASP A 108 -16.08 8.79 -4.56
C ASP A 108 -17.35 8.32 -3.80
N GLY A 109 -17.62 8.93 -2.65
CA GLY A 109 -18.83 8.64 -1.89
C GLY A 109 -18.79 9.22 -0.48
N ASN A 110 -19.94 9.30 0.15
CA ASN A 110 -20.06 9.76 1.53
C ASN A 110 -19.49 8.75 2.55
N ARG A 111 -19.34 7.52 2.13
CA ARG A 111 -18.44 6.51 2.68
C ARG A 111 -17.65 5.99 1.50
N LEU A 112 -16.35 6.18 1.50
CA LEU A 112 -15.48 5.75 0.42
C LEU A 112 -15.54 4.22 0.28
N PRO A 113 -15.90 3.67 -0.89
CA PRO A 113 -15.93 2.23 -1.08
C PRO A 113 -14.51 1.67 -1.09
N SER A 114 -14.28 0.59 -0.36
CA SER A 114 -13.03 -0.15 -0.42
C SER A 114 -12.79 -0.71 -1.82
N PHE A 115 -11.53 -0.77 -2.22
CA PHE A 115 -11.15 -1.45 -3.46
C PHE A 115 -11.71 -2.88 -3.49
N ALA A 116 -12.26 -3.29 -4.63
CA ALA A 116 -12.90 -4.60 -4.80
C ALA A 116 -12.44 -5.27 -6.09
N GLY A 117 -12.39 -6.60 -6.05
CA GLY A 117 -11.89 -7.41 -7.16
C GLY A 117 -10.38 -7.60 -7.10
N GLU A 118 -9.82 -8.08 -8.21
CA GLU A 118 -8.39 -8.31 -8.38
C GLU A 118 -7.65 -6.99 -8.63
N PRO A 119 -6.35 -6.90 -8.29
CA PRO A 119 -5.52 -5.78 -8.70
C PRO A 119 -5.61 -5.54 -10.21
N LEU A 120 -5.70 -4.28 -10.61
CA LEU A 120 -5.88 -3.91 -12.00
C LEU A 120 -4.56 -4.07 -12.76
N GLU A 121 -4.58 -4.77 -13.89
CA GLU A 121 -3.44 -4.79 -14.80
C GLU A 121 -3.30 -3.41 -15.45
N VAL A 122 -2.09 -2.87 -15.45
CA VAL A 122 -1.78 -1.53 -15.95
C VAL A 122 -0.47 -1.54 -16.74
N THR A 123 -0.38 -0.67 -17.75
CA THR A 123 0.93 -0.31 -18.30
C THR A 123 1.62 0.61 -17.30
N VAL A 124 2.84 0.27 -16.90
CA VAL A 124 3.58 1.01 -15.87
C VAL A 124 3.92 2.42 -16.38
N PRO A 125 3.38 3.48 -15.77
CA PRO A 125 3.68 4.85 -16.15
C PRO A 125 5.03 5.30 -15.60
N LYS A 126 5.59 6.35 -16.16
CA LYS A 126 6.79 6.97 -15.58
C LYS A 126 6.47 7.60 -14.22
N PRO A 127 7.43 7.66 -13.28
CA PRO A 127 7.23 8.27 -11.98
C PRO A 127 6.64 9.69 -12.02
N GLU A 128 7.10 10.51 -12.94
CA GLU A 128 6.61 11.89 -13.13
C GLU A 128 5.15 11.93 -13.59
N GLU A 129 4.76 10.99 -14.43
CA GLU A 129 3.36 10.87 -14.92
C GLU A 129 2.44 10.46 -13.76
N VAL A 130 2.88 9.53 -12.91
CA VAL A 130 2.14 9.15 -11.70
C VAL A 130 1.96 10.36 -10.79
N TRP A 131 3.06 11.07 -10.49
CA TRP A 131 3.01 12.24 -9.62
C TRP A 131 2.11 13.34 -10.16
N ALA A 132 2.14 13.59 -11.47
CA ALA A 132 1.29 14.58 -12.13
C ALA A 132 -0.20 14.19 -12.12
N ALA A 133 -0.51 12.89 -12.23
CA ALA A 133 -1.88 12.39 -12.24
C ALA A 133 -2.56 12.38 -10.85
N LEU A 134 -1.78 12.38 -9.77
CA LEU A 134 -2.34 12.40 -8.41
C LEU A 134 -3.07 13.73 -8.16
N ASN A 135 -4.22 13.64 -7.49
CA ASN A 135 -5.00 14.82 -7.10
C ASN A 135 -4.15 15.79 -6.28
N GLY A 136 -4.01 17.03 -6.76
CA GLY A 136 -3.16 18.06 -6.17
C GLY A 136 -3.52 18.44 -4.73
N ASP A 137 -4.80 18.33 -4.35
CA ASP A 137 -5.26 18.65 -3.00
C ASP A 137 -4.93 17.54 -2.01
N ASN A 138 -4.99 16.28 -2.45
CA ASN A 138 -4.88 15.10 -1.60
C ASN A 138 -3.49 14.44 -1.62
N LYS A 139 -2.69 14.62 -2.68
CA LYS A 139 -1.36 14.01 -2.74
C LYS A 139 -0.44 14.58 -1.66
N VAL A 140 0.32 13.70 -1.03
CA VAL A 140 1.34 14.05 -0.02
C VAL A 140 2.72 13.70 -0.53
N SER A 141 2.95 12.45 -0.87
CA SER A 141 4.23 11.95 -1.38
C SER A 141 4.04 10.74 -2.28
N LEU A 142 5.05 10.49 -3.12
CA LEU A 142 5.16 9.30 -3.96
C LEU A 142 6.58 8.75 -3.83
N TYR A 143 6.70 7.51 -3.37
CA TYR A 143 7.94 6.76 -3.41
C TYR A 143 7.99 5.93 -4.69
N THR A 144 9.11 5.95 -5.38
CA THR A 144 9.37 5.10 -6.54
C THR A 144 10.73 4.42 -6.41
N ASN A 145 10.81 3.20 -6.91
CA ASN A 145 12.05 2.46 -7.07
C ASN A 145 12.04 1.83 -8.48
N VAL A 146 12.85 2.35 -9.37
CA VAL A 146 12.98 1.88 -10.76
C VAL A 146 14.38 1.35 -10.97
N ASN A 147 14.52 0.04 -11.11
CA ASN A 147 15.83 -0.62 -11.30
C ASN A 147 16.86 -0.27 -10.20
N GLY A 148 16.39 -0.10 -8.96
CA GLY A 148 17.25 0.28 -7.83
C GLY A 148 17.43 1.79 -7.65
N GLU A 149 17.00 2.60 -8.59
CA GLU A 149 16.97 4.06 -8.43
C GLU A 149 15.73 4.45 -7.64
N VAL A 150 15.95 4.92 -6.42
CA VAL A 150 14.90 5.37 -5.50
C VAL A 150 14.71 6.87 -5.65
N ARG A 151 13.44 7.29 -5.84
CA ARG A 151 13.05 8.70 -5.84
C ARG A 151 11.86 8.91 -4.91
N LEU A 152 11.83 10.05 -4.24
CA LEU A 152 10.74 10.49 -3.38
C LEU A 152 10.25 11.86 -3.87
N PHE A 153 9.03 11.91 -4.36
CA PHE A 153 8.31 13.15 -4.65
C PHE A 153 7.56 13.57 -3.38
N ASN A 154 7.58 14.85 -3.06
CA ASN A 154 6.91 15.35 -1.87
C ASN A 154 6.35 16.77 -2.13
N LYS A 155 5.03 16.92 -1.98
CA LYS A 155 4.32 18.20 -2.18
C LYS A 155 4.94 19.38 -1.40
N ASN A 156 5.48 19.12 -0.22
CA ASN A 156 6.03 20.16 0.66
C ASN A 156 7.50 20.52 0.35
N LEU A 157 8.16 19.77 -0.53
CA LEU A 157 9.55 20.00 -0.93
C LEU A 157 9.67 20.69 -2.29
N GLY A 158 8.54 20.97 -2.96
CA GLY A 158 8.49 21.73 -4.20
C GLY A 158 8.69 20.88 -5.47
N ASP A 159 8.42 19.59 -5.39
CA ASP A 159 8.43 18.67 -6.54
C ASP A 159 7.08 18.67 -7.29
#